data_c3bd4c99c56c75bca6978322f47d94bf
#
_entry.id   c3bd4c99c56c75bca6978322f47d94bf
#
_cell.length_a   1.000
_cell.length_b   1.000
_cell.length_c   1.000
_cell.angle_alpha   90.00
_cell.angle_beta   90.00
_cell.angle_gamma   90.00
#
_symmetry.space_group_name_H-M   'P 1'
#
loop_
_entity.id
_entity.type
_entity.pdbx_description
1 polymer ?
#
loop_
_entity_poly.entity_id
_entity_poly.type
_entity_poly.pdbx_seq_one_letter_code
_entity_poly.pdbx_strand_id
1 'polypeptide(L)'
;MDAGIIGATYFFSWYLRFKSGLFVQDAGVLPAKTYFSALFLIIPGYLLLYSIFQLYMPRRVKSYRKELMDIIRANGIGFMIFILVLYFIKQEHFSRQMLCIFFFINISLEFASRYLIRTILWKMRKQGLNQKHILMIGESQMAEQYMDRLRENPKWGYQVFAHLKDEEKLERILEGNELDEVVIALRAEDYGKLERIVDVCEKAGVHTKMIPDFGNVISTRPYIEDVQGIPVIHVRRVPLNIMRNRVAKRAVDLIGATVAIILFSPVMLLTVLVVALTEEGSVIYRQERVGLHNQVFYMYKFRSMIMQDEEKEKAEWSTRNDPRITPVGKLIRRTSIDELPQLFNVLKGR
;
A
#
# COMPACT_ATOMS: atom_id res chain seq x y z
N MET A 1 -23.13 11.98 -12.31
CA MET A 1 -22.18 13.01 -11.90
C MET A 1 -20.88 12.87 -12.69
N ASP A 2 -20.18 11.75 -12.60
CA ASP A 2 -18.87 11.55 -13.25
C ASP A 2 -18.93 11.70 -14.78
N ALA A 3 -19.98 11.18 -15.45
CA ALA A 3 -20.19 11.41 -16.88
C ALA A 3 -20.26 12.92 -17.24
N GLY A 4 -20.93 13.71 -16.39
CA GLY A 4 -20.99 15.17 -16.55
C GLY A 4 -19.63 15.84 -16.34
N ILE A 5 -18.86 15.38 -15.36
CA ILE A 5 -17.50 15.88 -15.09
C ILE A 5 -16.60 15.57 -16.28
N ILE A 6 -16.58 14.31 -16.74
CA ILE A 6 -15.79 13.88 -17.90
C ILE A 6 -16.13 14.71 -19.15
N GLY A 7 -17.43 14.88 -19.43
CA GLY A 7 -17.87 15.70 -20.56
C GLY A 7 -17.47 17.17 -20.45
N ALA A 8 -17.66 17.77 -19.26
CA ALA A 8 -17.31 19.16 -19.01
C ALA A 8 -15.79 19.39 -19.06
N THR A 9 -14.98 18.51 -18.47
CA THR A 9 -13.51 18.60 -18.51
C THR A 9 -12.97 18.42 -19.92
N TYR A 10 -13.56 17.52 -20.69
CA TYR A 10 -13.20 17.30 -22.09
C TYR A 10 -13.52 18.52 -22.95
N PHE A 11 -14.74 19.07 -22.82
CA PHE A 11 -15.14 20.31 -23.49
C PHE A 11 -14.23 21.49 -23.13
N PHE A 12 -13.96 21.65 -21.83
CA PHE A 12 -13.11 22.73 -21.33
C PHE A 12 -11.67 22.59 -21.84
N SER A 13 -11.14 21.37 -21.90
CA SER A 13 -9.81 21.09 -22.46
C SER A 13 -9.73 21.38 -23.95
N TRP A 14 -10.78 21.05 -24.69
CA TRP A 14 -10.92 21.43 -26.09
C TRP A 14 -10.97 22.96 -26.27
N TYR A 15 -11.78 23.64 -25.45
CA TYR A 15 -11.87 25.10 -25.46
C TYR A 15 -10.53 25.78 -25.17
N LEU A 16 -9.86 25.34 -24.13
CA LEU A 16 -8.52 25.83 -23.75
C LEU A 16 -7.51 25.65 -24.88
N ARG A 17 -7.52 24.51 -25.55
CA ARG A 17 -6.54 24.23 -26.62
C ARG A 17 -6.81 25.03 -27.91
N PHE A 18 -8.08 25.18 -28.30
CA PHE A 18 -8.41 25.68 -29.63
C PHE A 18 -9.04 27.07 -29.65
N LYS A 19 -9.60 27.57 -28.56
CA LYS A 19 -10.35 28.83 -28.50
C LYS A 19 -9.77 29.85 -27.54
N SER A 20 -8.97 29.48 -26.57
CA SER A 20 -8.46 30.42 -25.55
C SER A 20 -7.35 31.34 -26.02
N GLY A 21 -6.73 31.09 -27.17
CA GLY A 21 -5.54 31.82 -27.62
C GLY A 21 -4.24 31.53 -26.87
N LEU A 22 -4.27 30.67 -25.86
CA LEU A 22 -3.09 30.30 -25.04
C LEU A 22 -2.09 29.43 -25.81
N PHE A 23 -2.53 28.74 -26.84
CA PHE A 23 -1.71 27.80 -27.60
C PHE A 23 -1.71 28.19 -29.09
N VAL A 24 -0.56 28.03 -29.74
CA VAL A 24 -0.42 28.25 -31.18
C VAL A 24 -1.31 27.24 -31.92
N GLN A 25 -2.07 27.73 -32.89
CA GLN A 25 -2.90 26.89 -33.76
C GLN A 25 -2.02 26.25 -34.82
N ASP A 26 -1.92 24.93 -34.81
CA ASP A 26 -1.23 24.19 -35.85
C ASP A 26 -2.11 24.07 -37.12
N ALA A 27 -1.50 24.07 -38.30
CA ALA A 27 -2.17 23.72 -39.54
C ALA A 27 -2.59 22.22 -39.49
N GLY A 28 -3.88 21.93 -39.74
CA GLY A 28 -4.38 20.54 -39.74
C GLY A 28 -5.27 20.16 -38.57
N VAL A 29 -5.89 21.13 -37.89
CA VAL A 29 -6.83 20.87 -36.80
C VAL A 29 -8.06 20.12 -37.31
N LEU A 30 -8.41 19.01 -36.66
CA LEU A 30 -9.63 18.26 -36.92
C LEU A 30 -10.89 19.11 -36.62
N PRO A 31 -12.00 18.89 -37.35
CA PRO A 31 -13.25 19.56 -37.05
C PRO A 31 -13.76 19.23 -35.66
N ALA A 32 -14.40 20.21 -35.01
CA ALA A 32 -14.94 20.05 -33.65
C ALA A 32 -15.84 18.81 -33.51
N LYS A 33 -16.61 18.47 -34.54
CA LYS A 33 -17.48 17.30 -34.60
C LYS A 33 -16.72 15.99 -34.28
N THR A 34 -15.49 15.86 -34.82
CA THR A 34 -14.66 14.66 -34.58
C THR A 34 -14.21 14.56 -33.11
N TYR A 35 -13.87 15.68 -32.47
CA TYR A 35 -13.56 15.70 -31.05
C TYR A 35 -14.77 15.32 -30.22
N PHE A 36 -15.94 15.88 -30.50
CA PHE A 36 -17.15 15.58 -29.71
C PHE A 36 -17.71 14.16 -29.94
N SER A 37 -17.53 13.60 -31.13
CA SER A 37 -17.90 12.20 -31.37
C SER A 37 -17.05 11.23 -30.53
N ALA A 38 -15.81 11.57 -30.19
CA ALA A 38 -14.98 10.76 -29.30
C ALA A 38 -15.57 10.61 -27.88
N LEU A 39 -16.43 11.54 -27.42
CA LEU A 39 -17.10 11.44 -26.12
C LEU A 39 -17.98 10.21 -25.99
N PHE A 40 -18.58 9.72 -27.10
CA PHE A 40 -19.37 8.48 -27.08
C PHE A 40 -18.54 7.25 -26.69
N LEU A 41 -17.22 7.29 -26.88
CA LEU A 41 -16.30 6.23 -26.46
C LEU A 41 -15.66 6.56 -25.10
N ILE A 42 -15.27 7.81 -24.89
CA ILE A 42 -14.55 8.25 -23.70
C ILE A 42 -15.42 8.11 -22.46
N ILE A 43 -16.66 8.63 -22.47
CA ILE A 43 -17.53 8.60 -21.28
C ILE A 43 -17.80 7.17 -20.80
N PRO A 44 -18.35 6.24 -21.62
CA PRO A 44 -18.57 4.87 -21.18
C PRO A 44 -17.29 4.16 -20.75
N GLY A 45 -16.17 4.39 -21.48
CA GLY A 45 -14.89 3.78 -21.15
C GLY A 45 -14.37 4.19 -19.76
N TYR A 46 -14.43 5.48 -19.43
CA TYR A 46 -14.03 5.95 -18.10
C TYR A 46 -14.99 5.50 -17.00
N LEU A 47 -16.31 5.49 -17.23
CA LEU A 47 -17.28 4.98 -16.28
C LEU A 47 -17.03 3.49 -15.97
N LEU A 48 -16.72 2.68 -16.98
CA LEU A 48 -16.34 1.30 -16.82
C LEU A 48 -15.06 1.16 -15.99
N LEU A 49 -14.02 1.93 -16.30
CA LEU A 49 -12.78 1.95 -15.53
C LEU A 49 -13.03 2.36 -14.07
N TYR A 50 -13.86 3.38 -13.83
CA TYR A 50 -14.20 3.81 -12.46
C TYR A 50 -14.95 2.71 -11.69
N SER A 51 -15.77 1.91 -12.37
CA SER A 51 -16.41 0.73 -11.79
C SER A 51 -15.38 -0.37 -11.45
N ILE A 52 -14.49 -0.71 -12.39
CA ILE A 52 -13.42 -1.70 -12.19
C ILE A 52 -12.51 -1.30 -11.01
N PHE A 53 -12.14 -0.02 -10.91
CA PHE A 53 -11.35 0.50 -9.78
C PHE A 53 -12.18 0.75 -8.52
N GLN A 54 -13.44 0.28 -8.50
CA GLN A 54 -14.35 0.35 -7.36
C GLN A 54 -14.52 1.79 -6.80
N LEU A 55 -14.51 2.80 -7.66
CA LEU A 55 -14.71 4.19 -7.24
C LEU A 55 -16.15 4.48 -6.82
N TYR A 56 -17.12 3.60 -7.17
CA TYR A 56 -18.53 3.70 -6.78
C TYR A 56 -18.89 2.97 -5.49
N MET A 57 -17.96 2.18 -4.93
CA MET A 57 -18.23 1.50 -3.65
C MET A 57 -18.30 2.51 -2.50
N PRO A 58 -19.36 2.47 -1.67
CA PRO A 58 -19.50 3.37 -0.53
C PRO A 58 -18.39 3.11 0.49
N ARG A 59 -17.53 4.09 0.71
CA ARG A 59 -16.34 3.94 1.54
C ARG A 59 -16.29 5.03 2.62
N ARG A 60 -17.06 4.82 3.72
CA ARG A 60 -17.13 5.78 4.85
C ARG A 60 -15.76 6.03 5.52
N VAL A 61 -14.88 5.02 5.52
CA VAL A 61 -13.61 5.00 6.27
C VAL A 61 -12.36 5.10 5.37
N LYS A 62 -12.53 5.16 4.02
CA LYS A 62 -11.36 5.15 3.09
C LYS A 62 -10.52 6.42 3.21
N SER A 63 -9.19 6.25 3.15
CA SER A 63 -8.24 7.37 3.07
C SER A 63 -8.30 8.08 1.71
N TYR A 64 -8.19 9.43 1.71
CA TYR A 64 -8.10 10.25 0.50
C TYR A 64 -6.96 9.85 -0.43
N ARG A 65 -5.81 9.47 0.14
CA ARG A 65 -4.65 9.04 -0.66
C ARG A 65 -4.96 7.82 -1.52
N LYS A 66 -5.70 6.85 -0.98
CA LYS A 66 -6.11 5.66 -1.75
C LYS A 66 -7.09 6.01 -2.86
N GLU A 67 -8.03 6.90 -2.58
CA GLU A 67 -9.02 7.35 -3.55
C GLU A 67 -8.36 8.11 -4.71
N LEU A 68 -7.46 9.05 -4.40
CA LEU A 68 -6.66 9.76 -5.41
C LEU A 68 -5.84 8.79 -6.28
N MET A 69 -5.19 7.80 -5.68
CA MET A 69 -4.43 6.80 -6.43
C MET A 69 -5.30 5.95 -7.36
N ASP A 70 -6.52 5.60 -6.93
CA ASP A 70 -7.45 4.85 -7.78
C ASP A 70 -7.96 5.73 -8.94
N ILE A 71 -8.21 7.04 -8.72
CA ILE A 71 -8.54 8.00 -9.77
C ILE A 71 -7.38 8.13 -10.77
N ILE A 72 -6.15 8.30 -10.29
CA ILE A 72 -4.96 8.41 -11.15
C ILE A 72 -4.79 7.14 -11.99
N ARG A 73 -4.95 5.96 -11.40
CA ARG A 73 -4.82 4.67 -12.11
C ARG A 73 -5.90 4.52 -13.18
N ALA A 74 -7.15 4.80 -12.85
CA ALA A 74 -8.26 4.69 -13.79
C ALA A 74 -8.07 5.65 -14.96
N ASN A 75 -7.72 6.92 -14.68
CA ASN A 75 -7.45 7.92 -15.70
C ASN A 75 -6.21 7.58 -16.54
N GLY A 76 -5.13 7.10 -15.93
CA GLY A 76 -3.91 6.69 -16.62
C GLY A 76 -4.15 5.55 -17.61
N ILE A 77 -4.89 4.53 -17.18
CA ILE A 77 -5.26 3.41 -18.06
C ILE A 77 -6.21 3.89 -19.17
N GLY A 78 -7.22 4.71 -18.85
CA GLY A 78 -8.12 5.30 -19.85
C GLY A 78 -7.39 6.13 -20.89
N PHE A 79 -6.44 6.95 -20.46
CA PHE A 79 -5.58 7.74 -21.34
C PHE A 79 -4.75 6.86 -22.28
N MET A 80 -4.12 5.79 -21.74
CA MET A 80 -3.35 4.84 -22.55
C MET A 80 -4.21 4.10 -23.56
N ILE A 81 -5.38 3.60 -23.14
CA ILE A 81 -6.32 2.91 -24.03
C ILE A 81 -6.78 3.88 -25.15
N PHE A 82 -7.09 5.13 -24.83
CA PHE A 82 -7.53 6.10 -25.83
C PHE A 82 -6.44 6.40 -26.85
N ILE A 83 -5.19 6.59 -26.43
CA ILE A 83 -4.05 6.74 -27.34
C ILE A 83 -3.89 5.51 -28.22
N LEU A 84 -4.03 4.30 -27.67
CA LEU A 84 -3.95 3.07 -28.43
C LEU A 84 -5.04 2.99 -29.51
N VAL A 85 -6.27 3.36 -29.15
CA VAL A 85 -7.40 3.43 -30.10
C VAL A 85 -7.12 4.41 -31.23
N LEU A 86 -6.62 5.61 -30.93
CA LEU A 86 -6.24 6.59 -31.95
C LEU A 86 -5.15 6.07 -32.89
N TYR A 87 -4.19 5.31 -32.35
CA TYR A 87 -3.13 4.67 -33.12
C TYR A 87 -3.70 3.63 -34.11
N PHE A 88 -4.60 2.75 -33.66
CA PHE A 88 -5.20 1.72 -34.51
C PHE A 88 -6.10 2.29 -35.60
N ILE A 89 -6.82 3.39 -35.30
CA ILE A 89 -7.68 4.10 -36.27
C ILE A 89 -6.83 4.98 -37.22
N LYS A 90 -5.50 5.03 -37.01
CA LYS A 90 -4.56 5.90 -37.74
C LYS A 90 -4.95 7.39 -37.72
N GLN A 91 -5.48 7.85 -36.57
CA GLN A 91 -5.90 9.23 -36.39
C GLN A 91 -4.73 10.08 -35.89
N GLU A 92 -3.85 10.48 -36.79
CA GLU A 92 -2.59 11.17 -36.47
C GLU A 92 -2.79 12.66 -36.07
N HIS A 93 -3.87 13.28 -36.54
CA HIS A 93 -4.16 14.71 -36.34
C HIS A 93 -4.90 15.03 -35.04
N PHE A 94 -5.13 14.06 -34.16
CA PHE A 94 -5.75 14.31 -32.87
C PHE A 94 -4.78 15.01 -31.91
N SER A 95 -5.18 16.16 -31.36
CA SER A 95 -4.29 16.98 -30.53
C SER A 95 -3.86 16.28 -29.24
N ARG A 96 -2.57 15.92 -29.17
CA ARG A 96 -1.96 15.31 -27.98
C ARG A 96 -1.97 16.26 -26.78
N GLN A 97 -1.78 17.56 -27.04
CA GLN A 97 -1.81 18.59 -25.99
C GLN A 97 -3.20 18.68 -25.35
N MET A 98 -4.27 18.64 -26.14
CA MET A 98 -5.64 18.61 -25.64
C MET A 98 -5.89 17.39 -24.74
N LEU A 99 -5.38 16.21 -25.11
CA LEU A 99 -5.50 15.01 -24.30
C LEU A 99 -4.74 15.11 -22.98
N CYS A 100 -3.53 15.69 -22.99
CA CYS A 100 -2.79 15.94 -21.75
C CYS A 100 -3.52 16.91 -20.83
N ILE A 101 -4.06 18.01 -21.38
CA ILE A 101 -4.86 18.98 -20.63
C ILE A 101 -6.09 18.28 -20.01
N PHE A 102 -6.81 17.48 -20.81
CA PHE A 102 -7.94 16.71 -20.33
C PHE A 102 -7.54 15.76 -19.19
N PHE A 103 -6.44 15.03 -19.32
CA PHE A 103 -5.96 14.10 -18.30
C PHE A 103 -5.77 14.77 -16.93
N PHE A 104 -5.05 15.90 -16.90
CA PHE A 104 -4.78 16.59 -15.64
C PHE A 104 -6.02 17.28 -15.06
N ILE A 105 -6.82 17.92 -15.89
CA ILE A 105 -8.04 18.61 -15.43
C ILE A 105 -9.06 17.58 -14.94
N ASN A 106 -9.23 16.46 -15.64
CA ASN A 106 -10.18 15.43 -15.25
C ASN A 106 -9.82 14.81 -13.89
N ILE A 107 -8.56 14.45 -13.67
CA ILE A 107 -8.10 13.95 -12.36
C ILE A 107 -8.38 14.98 -11.26
N SER A 108 -8.05 16.24 -11.51
CA SER A 108 -8.20 17.32 -10.53
C SER A 108 -9.66 17.56 -10.17
N LEU A 109 -10.55 17.62 -11.16
CA LEU A 109 -11.97 17.91 -10.96
C LEU A 109 -12.71 16.68 -10.36
N GLU A 110 -12.37 15.48 -10.80
CA GLU A 110 -12.88 14.24 -10.20
C GLU A 110 -12.50 14.11 -8.72
N PHE A 111 -11.26 14.41 -8.38
CA PHE A 111 -10.82 14.39 -6.99
C PHE A 111 -11.49 15.51 -6.17
N ALA A 112 -11.56 16.73 -6.72
CA ALA A 112 -12.20 17.87 -6.06
C ALA A 112 -13.69 17.61 -5.81
N SER A 113 -14.42 17.05 -6.76
CA SER A 113 -15.84 16.71 -6.63
C SER A 113 -16.08 15.69 -5.52
N ARG A 114 -15.27 14.62 -5.46
CA ARG A 114 -15.36 13.60 -4.41
C ARG A 114 -14.99 14.16 -3.05
N TYR A 115 -13.97 14.99 -2.98
CA TYR A 115 -13.57 15.69 -1.76
C TYR A 115 -14.72 16.58 -1.24
N LEU A 116 -15.36 17.34 -2.12
CA LEU A 116 -16.48 18.22 -1.78
C LEU A 116 -17.68 17.42 -1.23
N ILE A 117 -18.11 16.38 -1.97
CA ILE A 117 -19.21 15.51 -1.54
C ILE A 117 -18.91 14.90 -0.18
N ARG A 118 -17.72 14.39 0.01
CA ARG A 118 -17.33 13.78 1.28
C ARG A 118 -17.31 14.77 2.42
N THR A 119 -16.89 16.00 2.18
CA THR A 119 -16.91 17.08 3.17
C THR A 119 -18.34 17.47 3.56
N ILE A 120 -19.23 17.54 2.56
CA ILE A 120 -20.67 17.79 2.82
C ILE A 120 -21.26 16.64 3.64
N LEU A 121 -21.03 15.39 3.24
CA LEU A 121 -21.51 14.22 3.98
C LEU A 121 -20.97 14.17 5.40
N TRP A 122 -19.73 14.57 5.64
CA TRP A 122 -19.18 14.66 6.99
C TRP A 122 -19.86 15.71 7.85
N LYS A 123 -20.17 16.88 7.27
CA LYS A 123 -20.92 17.92 7.97
C LYS A 123 -22.33 17.42 8.34
N MET A 124 -23.02 16.78 7.40
CA MET A 124 -24.35 16.21 7.64
C MET A 124 -24.33 15.14 8.76
N ARG A 125 -23.33 14.23 8.73
CA ARG A 125 -23.18 13.18 9.75
C ARG A 125 -22.90 13.74 11.15
N LYS A 126 -22.12 14.81 11.25
CA LYS A 126 -21.91 15.51 12.53
C LYS A 126 -23.19 16.13 13.09
N GLN A 127 -24.16 16.45 12.22
CA GLN A 127 -25.46 16.98 12.59
C GLN A 127 -26.51 15.89 12.84
N GLY A 128 -26.11 14.60 12.87
CA GLY A 128 -27.04 13.49 13.09
C GLY A 128 -27.72 12.96 11.81
N LEU A 129 -27.45 13.58 10.64
CA LEU A 129 -28.03 13.14 9.37
C LEU A 129 -27.15 12.06 8.71
N ASN A 130 -27.78 11.13 7.97
CA ASN A 130 -27.08 10.02 7.26
C ASN A 130 -26.15 9.20 8.19
N GLN A 131 -26.62 8.95 9.42
CA GLN A 131 -25.97 8.03 10.35
C GLN A 131 -26.38 6.59 10.05
N LYS A 132 -25.55 5.65 10.42
CA LYS A 132 -25.84 4.22 10.45
C LYS A 132 -25.89 3.75 11.90
N HIS A 133 -26.99 3.13 12.26
CA HIS A 133 -27.19 2.56 13.58
C HIS A 133 -26.65 1.14 13.61
N ILE A 134 -25.67 0.90 14.48
CA ILE A 134 -25.03 -0.41 14.63
C ILE A 134 -25.33 -1.00 16.00
N LEU A 135 -25.59 -2.30 16.01
CA LEU A 135 -25.68 -3.09 17.23
C LEU A 135 -24.35 -3.86 17.39
N MET A 136 -23.74 -3.73 18.55
CA MET A 136 -22.51 -4.48 18.88
C MET A 136 -22.89 -5.70 19.73
N ILE A 137 -22.34 -6.88 19.39
CA ILE A 137 -22.53 -8.13 20.14
C ILE A 137 -21.16 -8.72 20.49
N GLY A 138 -20.96 -9.05 21.76
CA GLY A 138 -19.75 -9.69 22.30
C GLY A 138 -18.85 -8.76 23.11
N GLU A 139 -18.06 -9.37 23.99
CA GLU A 139 -17.19 -8.69 24.97
C GLU A 139 -15.68 -8.88 24.66
N SER A 140 -15.32 -9.01 23.39
CA SER A 140 -13.89 -9.10 23.07
C SER A 140 -13.19 -7.72 23.24
N GLN A 141 -11.89 -7.74 23.50
CA GLN A 141 -11.08 -6.52 23.55
C GLN A 141 -11.17 -5.73 22.23
N MET A 142 -11.39 -6.43 21.13
CA MET A 142 -11.56 -5.82 19.81
C MET A 142 -12.89 -5.07 19.69
N ALA A 143 -13.95 -5.49 20.41
CA ALA A 143 -15.22 -4.77 20.46
C ALA A 143 -15.06 -3.37 21.06
N GLU A 144 -14.37 -3.27 22.20
CA GLU A 144 -14.10 -1.99 22.87
C GLU A 144 -13.27 -1.07 22.00
N GLN A 145 -12.16 -1.59 21.44
CA GLN A 145 -11.29 -0.83 20.53
C GLN A 145 -12.06 -0.32 19.29
N TYR A 146 -12.96 -1.13 18.73
CA TYR A 146 -13.77 -0.73 17.60
C TYR A 146 -14.75 0.39 17.97
N MET A 147 -15.46 0.27 19.10
CA MET A 147 -16.36 1.29 19.60
C MET A 147 -15.63 2.61 19.89
N ASP A 148 -14.45 2.56 20.49
CA ASP A 148 -13.66 3.75 20.76
C ASP A 148 -13.23 4.45 19.47
N ARG A 149 -12.80 3.68 18.47
CA ARG A 149 -12.49 4.25 17.13
C ARG A 149 -13.70 4.90 16.46
N LEU A 150 -14.91 4.38 16.68
CA LEU A 150 -16.13 5.00 16.16
C LEU A 150 -16.43 6.30 16.89
N ARG A 151 -16.26 6.34 18.23
CA ARG A 151 -16.44 7.55 19.06
C ARG A 151 -15.44 8.64 18.68
N GLU A 152 -14.19 8.30 18.46
CA GLU A 152 -13.13 9.23 18.02
C GLU A 152 -13.37 9.79 16.62
N ASN A 153 -14.14 9.10 15.78
CA ASN A 153 -14.35 9.45 14.38
C ASN A 153 -15.85 9.64 14.01
N PRO A 154 -16.54 10.62 14.59
CA PRO A 154 -17.97 10.85 14.31
C PRO A 154 -18.28 11.19 12.85
N LYS A 155 -17.27 11.64 12.10
CA LYS A 155 -17.34 11.88 10.65
C LYS A 155 -17.65 10.63 9.82
N TRP A 156 -17.42 9.42 10.36
CA TRP A 156 -17.78 8.18 9.66
C TRP A 156 -19.30 7.95 9.68
N GLY A 157 -20.02 8.59 10.61
CA GLY A 157 -21.47 8.52 10.71
C GLY A 157 -21.97 7.14 11.15
N TYR A 158 -21.26 6.49 12.05
CA TYR A 158 -21.72 5.31 12.76
C TYR A 158 -22.13 5.68 14.17
N GLN A 159 -23.30 5.22 14.59
CA GLN A 159 -23.79 5.37 15.95
C GLN A 159 -24.03 3.99 16.55
N VAL A 160 -23.41 3.71 17.68
CA VAL A 160 -23.63 2.48 18.42
C VAL A 160 -24.97 2.63 19.16
N PHE A 161 -25.98 1.88 18.70
CA PHE A 161 -27.31 1.87 19.30
C PHE A 161 -27.31 1.17 20.68
N ALA A 162 -26.69 -0.04 20.71
CA ALA A 162 -26.53 -0.79 21.95
C ALA A 162 -25.31 -1.73 21.84
N HIS A 163 -24.82 -2.14 23.01
CA HIS A 163 -23.79 -3.17 23.13
C HIS A 163 -24.33 -4.34 23.96
N LEU A 164 -24.52 -5.47 23.30
CA LEU A 164 -24.98 -6.69 23.92
C LEU A 164 -23.81 -7.59 24.28
N LYS A 165 -23.84 -8.16 25.47
CA LYS A 165 -22.85 -9.16 25.89
C LYS A 165 -23.16 -10.52 25.27
N ASP A 166 -24.46 -10.88 25.26
CA ASP A 166 -24.98 -12.16 24.81
C ASP A 166 -26.14 -11.98 23.82
N GLU A 167 -26.47 -13.07 23.10
CA GLU A 167 -27.53 -13.08 22.08
C GLU A 167 -28.96 -13.07 22.64
N GLU A 168 -29.18 -13.25 23.94
CA GLU A 168 -30.51 -13.44 24.52
C GLU A 168 -31.53 -12.30 24.21
N LYS A 169 -31.05 -11.06 24.09
CA LYS A 169 -31.89 -9.88 23.81
C LYS A 169 -31.90 -9.49 22.34
N LEU A 170 -31.17 -10.24 21.48
CA LEU A 170 -30.95 -9.87 20.09
C LEU A 170 -32.26 -9.79 19.29
N GLU A 171 -33.05 -10.84 19.30
CA GLU A 171 -34.33 -10.91 18.58
C GLU A 171 -35.23 -9.75 18.92
N ARG A 172 -35.42 -9.50 20.21
CA ARG A 172 -36.29 -8.40 20.72
C ARG A 172 -35.81 -7.01 20.30
N ILE A 173 -34.49 -6.81 20.20
CA ILE A 173 -33.93 -5.52 19.77
C ILE A 173 -34.08 -5.36 18.26
N LEU A 174 -33.92 -6.42 17.49
CA LEU A 174 -34.06 -6.39 16.01
C LEU A 174 -35.50 -6.15 15.60
N GLU A 175 -36.49 -6.74 16.30
CA GLU A 175 -37.91 -6.56 16.00
C GLU A 175 -38.42 -5.14 16.31
N GLY A 176 -37.82 -4.46 17.27
CA GLY A 176 -38.29 -3.14 17.75
C GLY A 176 -37.55 -1.93 17.16
N ASN A 177 -36.48 -2.10 16.39
CA ASN A 177 -35.63 -0.99 15.97
C ASN A 177 -35.11 -1.17 14.54
N GLU A 178 -35.02 -0.07 13.79
CA GLU A 178 -34.40 -0.02 12.49
C GLU A 178 -32.85 0.05 12.64
N LEU A 179 -32.19 -1.09 12.51
CA LEU A 179 -30.73 -1.19 12.58
C LEU A 179 -30.14 -1.43 11.18
N ASP A 180 -29.08 -0.71 10.87
CA ASP A 180 -28.39 -0.86 9.58
C ASP A 180 -27.43 -2.04 9.56
N GLU A 181 -26.72 -2.27 10.67
CA GLU A 181 -25.65 -3.29 10.73
C GLU A 181 -25.54 -3.89 12.15
N VAL A 182 -25.31 -5.19 12.23
CA VAL A 182 -24.91 -5.88 13.47
C VAL A 182 -23.42 -6.22 13.36
N VAL A 183 -22.64 -5.82 14.36
CA VAL A 183 -21.21 -6.11 14.43
C VAL A 183 -20.97 -7.12 15.53
N ILE A 184 -20.50 -8.30 15.13
CA ILE A 184 -20.25 -9.44 16.01
C ILE A 184 -18.76 -9.44 16.37
N ALA A 185 -18.47 -9.32 17.67
CA ALA A 185 -17.11 -9.31 18.21
C ALA A 185 -17.00 -10.22 19.44
N LEU A 186 -17.24 -11.50 19.22
CA LEU A 186 -17.18 -12.53 20.23
C LEU A 186 -15.74 -12.88 20.62
N ARG A 187 -15.55 -13.39 21.85
CA ARG A 187 -14.33 -14.08 22.23
C ARG A 187 -14.25 -15.42 21.51
N ALA A 188 -13.05 -15.94 21.31
CA ALA A 188 -12.86 -17.23 20.65
C ALA A 188 -13.67 -18.39 21.31
N GLU A 189 -13.83 -18.34 22.62
CA GLU A 189 -14.61 -19.29 23.41
C GLU A 189 -16.11 -19.29 23.04
N ASP A 190 -16.64 -18.16 22.62
CA ASP A 190 -18.05 -17.94 22.32
C ASP A 190 -18.41 -18.15 20.83
N TYR A 191 -17.45 -18.58 19.99
CA TYR A 191 -17.73 -18.75 18.55
C TYR A 191 -18.80 -19.79 18.23
N GLY A 192 -19.12 -20.71 19.16
CA GLY A 192 -20.26 -21.63 19.03
C GLY A 192 -21.63 -20.93 18.95
N LYS A 193 -21.73 -19.67 19.41
CA LYS A 193 -22.95 -18.84 19.33
C LYS A 193 -23.10 -18.13 17.98
N LEU A 194 -22.03 -18.08 17.16
CA LEU A 194 -21.98 -17.28 15.93
C LEU A 194 -23.08 -17.67 14.94
N GLU A 195 -23.29 -18.95 14.71
CA GLU A 195 -24.29 -19.47 13.75
C GLU A 195 -25.69 -18.97 14.14
N ARG A 196 -26.07 -19.09 15.41
CA ARG A 196 -27.36 -18.61 15.91
C ARG A 196 -27.54 -17.11 15.76
N ILE A 197 -26.50 -16.32 16.09
CA ILE A 197 -26.53 -14.86 15.95
C ILE A 197 -26.72 -14.45 14.49
N VAL A 198 -25.99 -15.09 13.57
CA VAL A 198 -26.10 -14.83 12.12
C VAL A 198 -27.48 -15.20 11.62
N ASP A 199 -28.04 -16.37 11.98
CA ASP A 199 -29.38 -16.82 11.58
C ASP A 199 -30.47 -15.82 12.02
N VAL A 200 -30.41 -15.32 13.25
CA VAL A 200 -31.33 -14.30 13.77
C VAL A 200 -31.23 -13.00 12.98
N CYS A 201 -30.01 -12.54 12.68
CA CYS A 201 -29.80 -11.33 11.91
C CYS A 201 -30.25 -11.47 10.45
N GLU A 202 -30.03 -12.63 9.83
CA GLU A 202 -30.49 -12.92 8.46
C GLU A 202 -32.01 -12.92 8.37
N LYS A 203 -32.70 -13.55 9.35
CA LYS A 203 -34.17 -13.52 9.44
C LYS A 203 -34.72 -12.09 9.59
N ALA A 204 -33.99 -11.23 10.29
CA ALA A 204 -34.33 -9.82 10.45
C ALA A 204 -33.93 -8.95 9.24
N GLY A 205 -33.20 -9.50 8.25
CA GLY A 205 -32.72 -8.78 7.08
C GLY A 205 -31.64 -7.74 7.37
N VAL A 206 -30.91 -7.86 8.50
CA VAL A 206 -29.89 -6.90 8.93
C VAL A 206 -28.49 -7.39 8.53
N HIS A 207 -27.68 -6.52 7.95
CA HIS A 207 -26.32 -6.85 7.56
C HIS A 207 -25.42 -7.16 8.77
N THR A 208 -24.74 -8.31 8.72
CA THR A 208 -23.79 -8.73 9.75
C THR A 208 -22.34 -8.49 9.34
N LYS A 209 -21.51 -8.11 10.30
CA LYS A 209 -20.06 -8.03 10.19
C LYS A 209 -19.43 -8.70 11.39
N MET A 210 -18.36 -9.45 11.15
CA MET A 210 -17.60 -10.09 12.22
C MET A 210 -16.25 -9.43 12.40
N ILE A 211 -15.90 -9.13 13.66
CA ILE A 211 -14.57 -8.73 14.08
C ILE A 211 -13.97 -9.93 14.83
N PRO A 212 -13.04 -10.67 14.21
CA PRO A 212 -12.45 -11.82 14.88
C PRO A 212 -11.53 -11.41 16.02
N ASP A 213 -11.53 -12.19 17.10
CA ASP A 213 -10.72 -11.94 18.30
C ASP A 213 -9.29 -12.43 18.12
N PHE A 214 -8.54 -11.78 17.22
CA PHE A 214 -7.13 -12.08 16.98
C PHE A 214 -6.19 -10.97 17.46
N GLY A 215 -6.68 -10.04 18.30
CA GLY A 215 -5.94 -8.83 18.69
C GLY A 215 -4.56 -9.11 19.33
N ASN A 216 -4.44 -10.21 20.07
CA ASN A 216 -3.21 -10.60 20.75
C ASN A 216 -2.26 -11.42 19.85
N VAL A 217 -2.75 -11.97 18.73
CA VAL A 217 -2.00 -12.87 17.85
C VAL A 217 -1.52 -12.17 16.59
N ILE A 218 -2.29 -11.16 16.12
CA ILE A 218 -2.04 -10.49 14.86
C ILE A 218 -1.44 -9.10 15.10
N SER A 219 -0.12 -9.00 15.04
CA SER A 219 0.63 -7.75 15.14
C SER A 219 0.61 -6.90 13.83
N THR A 220 0.14 -7.45 12.71
CA THR A 220 0.16 -6.82 11.39
C THR A 220 -1.24 -6.83 10.77
N ARG A 221 -1.45 -6.07 9.67
CA ARG A 221 -2.74 -6.06 8.95
C ARG A 221 -2.99 -7.41 8.30
N PRO A 222 -3.95 -8.22 8.79
CA PRO A 222 -4.31 -9.48 8.18
C PRO A 222 -4.98 -9.23 6.82
N TYR A 223 -4.93 -10.19 5.93
CA TYR A 223 -5.74 -10.19 4.73
C TYR A 223 -6.42 -11.55 4.58
N ILE A 224 -7.60 -11.53 3.99
CA ILE A 224 -8.38 -12.74 3.74
C ILE A 224 -8.16 -13.14 2.30
N GLU A 225 -7.83 -14.41 2.09
CA GLU A 225 -7.73 -15.07 0.79
C GLU A 225 -8.83 -16.12 0.71
N ASP A 226 -9.50 -16.18 -0.42
CA ASP A 226 -10.48 -17.25 -0.69
C ASP A 226 -9.76 -18.39 -1.42
N VAL A 227 -9.70 -19.55 -0.77
CA VAL A 227 -9.16 -20.77 -1.35
C VAL A 227 -10.35 -21.71 -1.64
N GLN A 228 -10.91 -21.58 -2.83
CA GLN A 228 -12.04 -22.41 -3.30
C GLN A 228 -13.25 -22.41 -2.34
N GLY A 229 -13.64 -21.25 -1.86
CA GLY A 229 -14.75 -21.08 -0.93
C GLY A 229 -14.36 -21.17 0.56
N ILE A 230 -13.10 -21.45 0.87
CA ILE A 230 -12.60 -21.45 2.26
C ILE A 230 -11.90 -20.12 2.53
N PRO A 231 -12.42 -19.27 3.45
CA PRO A 231 -11.76 -18.01 3.82
C PRO A 231 -10.52 -18.29 4.67
N VAL A 232 -9.34 -18.06 4.10
CA VAL A 232 -8.05 -18.20 4.80
C VAL A 232 -7.58 -16.84 5.28
N ILE A 233 -7.38 -16.70 6.59
CA ILE A 233 -6.88 -15.46 7.18
C ILE A 233 -5.37 -15.55 7.33
N HIS A 234 -4.64 -14.74 6.58
CA HIS A 234 -3.21 -14.61 6.73
C HIS A 234 -2.86 -13.73 7.94
N VAL A 235 -2.35 -14.35 9.00
CA VAL A 235 -2.01 -13.70 10.28
C VAL A 235 -0.87 -12.69 10.12
N ARG A 236 0.08 -12.97 9.22
CA ARG A 236 1.24 -12.11 8.99
C ARG A 236 1.42 -11.77 7.52
N ARG A 237 1.37 -10.51 7.21
CA ARG A 237 1.70 -10.03 5.86
C ARG A 237 3.19 -9.74 5.75
N VAL A 238 3.90 -10.57 5.00
CA VAL A 238 5.30 -10.31 4.64
C VAL A 238 5.33 -9.56 3.31
N PRO A 239 5.73 -8.28 3.27
CA PRO A 239 5.70 -7.48 2.02
C PRO A 239 6.52 -8.10 0.87
N LEU A 240 7.58 -8.84 1.19
CA LEU A 240 8.46 -9.49 0.22
C LEU A 240 7.88 -10.78 -0.40
N ASN A 241 6.76 -11.30 0.10
CA ASN A 241 6.04 -12.40 -0.56
C ASN A 241 5.35 -11.93 -1.85
N ILE A 242 5.11 -10.63 -2.01
CA ILE A 242 4.56 -10.05 -3.23
C ILE A 242 5.68 -9.94 -4.27
N MET A 243 5.54 -10.63 -5.41
CA MET A 243 6.54 -10.67 -6.50
C MET A 243 7.03 -9.27 -6.90
N ARG A 244 6.11 -8.31 -7.09
CA ARG A 244 6.45 -6.93 -7.43
C ARG A 244 7.41 -6.27 -6.42
N ASN A 245 7.16 -6.47 -5.13
CA ASN A 245 8.01 -5.89 -4.08
C ASN A 245 9.36 -6.58 -4.02
N ARG A 246 9.41 -7.89 -4.27
CA ARG A 246 10.66 -8.67 -4.36
C ARG A 246 11.52 -8.19 -5.52
N VAL A 247 10.90 -8.03 -6.70
CA VAL A 247 11.61 -7.53 -7.89
C VAL A 247 12.09 -6.10 -7.69
N ALA A 248 11.22 -5.21 -7.18
CA ALA A 248 11.59 -3.83 -6.90
C ALA A 248 12.73 -3.74 -5.87
N LYS A 249 12.65 -4.52 -4.78
CA LYS A 249 13.75 -4.60 -3.80
C LYS A 249 15.03 -5.07 -4.46
N ARG A 250 14.98 -6.14 -5.26
CA ARG A 250 16.17 -6.67 -5.93
C ARG A 250 16.81 -5.66 -6.89
N ALA A 251 15.99 -4.91 -7.63
CA ALA A 251 16.48 -3.84 -8.50
C ALA A 251 17.20 -2.74 -7.70
N VAL A 252 16.60 -2.28 -6.60
CA VAL A 252 17.21 -1.29 -5.71
C VAL A 252 18.49 -1.82 -5.07
N ASP A 253 18.52 -3.06 -4.62
CA ASP A 253 19.71 -3.70 -4.05
C ASP A 253 20.84 -3.78 -5.05
N LEU A 254 20.58 -4.18 -6.31
CA LEU A 254 21.59 -4.27 -7.37
C LEU A 254 22.13 -2.89 -7.77
N ILE A 255 21.25 -1.93 -8.03
CA ILE A 255 21.64 -0.57 -8.42
C ILE A 255 22.42 0.09 -7.27
N GLY A 256 21.88 0.05 -6.06
CA GLY A 256 22.48 0.66 -4.88
C GLY A 256 23.84 0.06 -4.54
N ALA A 257 23.96 -1.27 -4.54
CA ALA A 257 25.23 -1.93 -4.27
C ALA A 257 26.27 -1.65 -5.37
N THR A 258 25.88 -1.63 -6.65
CA THR A 258 26.79 -1.30 -7.76
C THR A 258 27.31 0.13 -7.66
N VAL A 259 26.41 1.09 -7.44
CA VAL A 259 26.79 2.51 -7.26
C VAL A 259 27.68 2.68 -6.04
N ALA A 260 27.34 2.04 -4.92
CA ALA A 260 28.15 2.10 -3.71
C ALA A 260 29.54 1.48 -3.90
N ILE A 261 29.67 0.34 -4.58
CA ILE A 261 30.97 -0.28 -4.89
C ILE A 261 31.82 0.66 -5.75
N ILE A 262 31.24 1.26 -6.79
CA ILE A 262 31.98 2.21 -7.65
C ILE A 262 32.45 3.42 -6.84
N LEU A 263 31.57 4.00 -6.05
CA LEU A 263 31.86 5.21 -5.24
C LEU A 263 32.92 4.94 -4.18
N PHE A 264 32.81 3.81 -3.46
CA PHE A 264 33.73 3.45 -2.39
C PHE A 264 34.92 2.60 -2.83
N SER A 265 35.05 2.28 -4.13
CA SER A 265 36.17 1.47 -4.65
C SER A 265 37.56 2.06 -4.31
N PRO A 266 37.81 3.41 -4.35
CA PRO A 266 39.11 3.93 -3.97
C PRO A 266 39.42 3.68 -2.47
N VAL A 267 38.42 3.84 -1.61
CA VAL A 267 38.54 3.58 -0.17
C VAL A 267 38.78 2.09 0.09
N MET A 268 38.05 1.23 -0.62
CA MET A 268 38.20 -0.23 -0.50
C MET A 268 39.60 -0.67 -0.95
N LEU A 269 40.10 -0.16 -2.07
CA LEU A 269 41.46 -0.47 -2.57
C LEU A 269 42.53 0.01 -1.60
N LEU A 270 42.38 1.23 -1.06
CA LEU A 270 43.31 1.75 -0.05
C LEU A 270 43.29 0.86 1.21
N THR A 271 42.11 0.45 1.65
CA THR A 271 41.96 -0.43 2.83
C THR A 271 42.60 -1.79 2.58
N VAL A 272 42.41 -2.38 1.37
CA VAL A 272 43.08 -3.61 0.97
C VAL A 272 44.61 -3.46 1.08
N LEU A 273 45.14 -2.37 0.53
CA LEU A 273 46.61 -2.12 0.55
C LEU A 273 47.14 -1.98 1.98
N VAL A 274 46.48 -1.17 2.80
CA VAL A 274 46.89 -0.94 4.19
C VAL A 274 46.83 -2.23 5.01
N VAL A 275 45.73 -2.98 4.94
CA VAL A 275 45.61 -4.26 5.67
C VAL A 275 46.61 -5.29 5.18
N ALA A 276 46.87 -5.39 3.86
CA ALA A 276 47.85 -6.32 3.30
C ALA A 276 49.32 -6.00 3.69
N LEU A 277 49.61 -4.70 3.91
CA LEU A 277 50.97 -4.28 4.33
C LEU A 277 51.20 -4.33 5.83
N THR A 278 50.14 -4.26 6.62
CA THR A 278 50.25 -4.19 8.10
C THR A 278 49.95 -5.51 8.82
N GLU A 279 49.31 -6.46 8.12
CA GLU A 279 48.85 -7.69 8.74
C GLU A 279 49.19 -8.93 7.88
N GLU A 280 49.64 -10.00 8.54
CA GLU A 280 49.91 -11.28 7.86
C GLU A 280 48.62 -12.06 7.62
N GLY A 281 48.41 -12.54 6.38
CA GLY A 281 47.31 -13.43 5.96
C GLY A 281 46.23 -12.79 5.11
N SER A 282 44.99 -13.35 5.07
CA SER A 282 43.94 -12.92 4.14
C SER A 282 43.36 -11.54 4.53
N VAL A 283 43.23 -10.61 3.60
CA VAL A 283 42.65 -9.28 3.79
C VAL A 283 41.15 -9.32 4.09
N ILE A 284 40.46 -10.33 3.52
CA ILE A 284 39.01 -10.49 3.70
C ILE A 284 38.75 -11.60 4.74
N TYR A 285 38.04 -11.22 5.77
CA TYR A 285 37.49 -12.12 6.76
C TYR A 285 36.11 -12.61 6.31
N ARG A 286 35.84 -13.90 6.48
CA ARG A 286 34.59 -14.55 6.14
C ARG A 286 33.89 -15.01 7.40
N GLN A 287 32.81 -14.35 7.77
CA GLN A 287 32.01 -14.71 8.94
C GLN A 287 30.79 -15.53 8.53
N GLU A 288 30.62 -16.67 9.14
CA GLU A 288 29.42 -17.49 8.96
C GLU A 288 28.21 -16.84 9.61
N ARG A 289 27.11 -16.71 8.88
CA ARG A 289 25.85 -16.14 9.35
C ARG A 289 24.66 -16.93 8.82
N VAL A 290 23.59 -16.96 9.62
CA VAL A 290 22.32 -17.57 9.22
C VAL A 290 21.50 -16.53 8.44
N GLY A 291 21.14 -16.86 7.23
CA GLY A 291 20.33 -16.03 6.35
C GLY A 291 18.88 -16.52 6.25
N LEU A 292 18.25 -16.13 5.14
CA LEU A 292 16.85 -16.47 4.84
C LEU A 292 16.68 -18.01 4.75
N HIS A 293 15.59 -18.53 5.28
CA HIS A 293 15.28 -19.97 5.36
C HIS A 293 16.31 -20.81 6.12
N ASN A 294 16.94 -20.22 7.14
CA ASN A 294 18.00 -20.88 7.93
C ASN A 294 19.20 -21.37 7.11
N GLN A 295 19.38 -20.82 5.89
CA GLN A 295 20.55 -21.14 5.08
C GLN A 295 21.76 -20.36 5.56
N VAL A 296 22.85 -21.07 5.76
CA VAL A 296 24.12 -20.46 6.15
C VAL A 296 24.77 -19.77 4.96
N PHE A 297 25.29 -18.55 5.16
CA PHE A 297 26.10 -17.85 4.17
C PHE A 297 27.30 -17.17 4.81
N TYR A 298 28.32 -16.88 3.99
CA TYR A 298 29.52 -16.17 4.42
C TYR A 298 29.40 -14.68 4.15
N MET A 299 29.42 -13.91 5.23
CA MET A 299 29.44 -12.45 5.21
C MET A 299 30.89 -11.98 5.09
N TYR A 300 31.17 -11.10 4.11
CA TYR A 300 32.51 -10.57 3.84
C TYR A 300 32.77 -9.30 4.65
N LYS A 301 33.93 -9.25 5.33
CA LYS A 301 34.42 -8.04 5.99
C LYS A 301 35.91 -7.86 5.73
N PHE A 302 36.41 -6.63 5.83
CA PHE A 302 37.87 -6.47 5.94
C PHE A 302 38.33 -6.95 7.29
N ARG A 303 39.52 -7.56 7.32
CA ARG A 303 40.13 -8.00 8.57
C ARG A 303 40.42 -6.76 9.42
N SER A 304 40.05 -6.85 10.68
CA SER A 304 40.26 -5.80 11.70
C SER A 304 40.85 -6.34 12.99
N MET A 305 41.12 -7.65 13.04
CA MET A 305 41.63 -8.36 14.22
C MET A 305 42.71 -9.36 13.82
N ILE A 306 43.60 -9.65 14.75
CA ILE A 306 44.65 -10.67 14.61
C ILE A 306 43.96 -12.05 14.52
N MET A 307 44.37 -12.89 13.56
CA MET A 307 43.82 -14.26 13.45
C MET A 307 44.24 -15.11 14.67
N GLN A 308 43.28 -15.84 15.19
CA GLN A 308 43.50 -16.92 16.13
C GLN A 308 43.06 -18.25 15.50
N ASP A 309 43.36 -19.38 16.15
CA ASP A 309 42.84 -20.67 15.73
C ASP A 309 41.33 -20.68 15.69
N GLU A 310 40.74 -21.29 14.65
CA GLU A 310 39.28 -21.28 14.39
C GLU A 310 38.43 -21.71 15.59
N GLU A 311 38.91 -22.60 16.46
CA GLU A 311 38.23 -23.05 17.66
C GLU A 311 38.10 -21.94 18.71
N LYS A 312 39.11 -21.07 18.83
CA LYS A 312 39.11 -19.95 19.76
C LYS A 312 38.29 -18.76 19.26
N GLU A 313 38.24 -18.54 17.93
CA GLU A 313 37.40 -17.51 17.32
C GLU A 313 35.88 -17.76 17.51
N LYS A 314 35.45 -19.02 17.52
CA LYS A 314 34.05 -19.40 17.76
C LYS A 314 33.60 -19.26 19.19
N ALA A 315 34.52 -19.28 20.14
CA ALA A 315 34.20 -19.33 21.57
C ALA A 315 34.06 -17.95 22.26
N GLU A 316 34.65 -16.88 21.70
CA GLU A 316 34.70 -15.57 22.34
C GLU A 316 34.04 -14.47 21.53
N TRP A 317 33.02 -13.84 22.11
CA TRP A 317 32.40 -12.64 21.54
C TRP A 317 33.32 -11.43 21.66
N SER A 318 33.47 -10.64 20.59
CA SER A 318 34.30 -9.42 20.63
C SER A 318 33.71 -8.36 21.55
N THR A 319 34.52 -7.84 22.47
CA THR A 319 34.16 -6.74 23.37
C THR A 319 34.62 -5.38 22.83
N ARG A 320 34.16 -4.28 23.43
CA ARG A 320 34.46 -2.91 22.95
C ARG A 320 35.95 -2.56 22.94
N ASN A 321 36.76 -3.18 23.81
CA ASN A 321 38.21 -2.96 23.94
C ASN A 321 38.98 -4.30 23.82
N ASP A 322 38.61 -5.11 22.84
CA ASP A 322 39.23 -6.41 22.59
C ASP A 322 40.70 -6.23 22.19
N PRO A 323 41.65 -6.86 22.90
CA PRO A 323 43.11 -6.73 22.64
C PRO A 323 43.50 -7.27 21.26
N ARG A 324 42.67 -8.06 20.62
CA ARG A 324 42.88 -8.61 19.29
C ARG A 324 42.70 -7.59 18.17
N ILE A 325 42.11 -6.41 18.45
CA ILE A 325 41.86 -5.39 17.45
C ILE A 325 43.17 -4.72 17.06
N THR A 326 43.53 -4.74 15.78
CA THR A 326 44.72 -4.07 15.28
C THR A 326 44.55 -2.54 15.28
N PRO A 327 45.65 -1.76 15.29
CA PRO A 327 45.55 -0.28 15.18
C PRO A 327 44.78 0.17 13.95
N VAL A 328 45.01 -0.45 12.79
CA VAL A 328 44.25 -0.23 11.54
C VAL A 328 42.81 -0.69 11.70
N GLY A 329 42.61 -1.86 12.32
CA GLY A 329 41.29 -2.42 12.62
C GLY A 329 40.44 -1.49 13.46
N LYS A 330 41.02 -0.79 14.44
CA LYS A 330 40.33 0.21 15.26
C LYS A 330 39.78 1.38 14.42
N LEU A 331 40.53 1.83 13.43
CA LEU A 331 40.09 2.90 12.53
C LEU A 331 38.98 2.46 11.59
N ILE A 332 39.16 1.32 10.90
CA ILE A 332 38.18 0.82 9.91
C ILE A 332 36.87 0.40 10.58
N ARG A 333 36.90 -0.16 11.80
CA ARG A 333 35.68 -0.47 12.60
C ARG A 333 34.95 0.79 13.05
N ARG A 334 35.70 1.85 13.50
CA ARG A 334 35.09 3.12 13.90
C ARG A 334 34.33 3.82 12.75
N THR A 335 34.81 3.64 11.53
CA THR A 335 34.25 4.24 10.31
C THR A 335 33.33 3.29 9.54
N SER A 336 33.14 2.06 10.03
CA SER A 336 32.41 0.98 9.34
C SER A 336 32.94 0.62 7.94
N ILE A 337 34.17 1.00 7.64
CA ILE A 337 34.84 0.64 6.38
C ILE A 337 35.05 -0.87 6.29
N ASP A 338 35.26 -1.55 7.44
CA ASP A 338 35.38 -3.01 7.51
C ASP A 338 34.16 -3.76 6.96
N GLU A 339 33.01 -3.13 6.88
CA GLU A 339 31.77 -3.72 6.37
C GLU A 339 31.52 -3.49 4.86
N LEU A 340 32.30 -2.64 4.19
CA LEU A 340 32.12 -2.37 2.75
C LEU A 340 32.13 -3.63 1.87
N PRO A 341 32.92 -4.70 2.15
CA PRO A 341 32.85 -5.93 1.36
C PRO A 341 31.49 -6.64 1.40
N GLN A 342 30.59 -6.32 2.35
CA GLN A 342 29.23 -6.85 2.36
C GLN A 342 28.40 -6.41 1.16
N LEU A 343 28.78 -5.32 0.47
CA LEU A 343 28.15 -4.92 -0.79
C LEU A 343 28.21 -6.02 -1.85
N PHE A 344 29.26 -6.85 -1.85
CA PHE A 344 29.34 -8.03 -2.73
C PHE A 344 28.36 -9.14 -2.31
N ASN A 345 28.04 -9.25 -1.02
CA ASN A 345 26.98 -10.17 -0.56
C ASN A 345 25.62 -9.72 -1.10
N VAL A 346 25.33 -8.40 -1.05
CA VAL A 346 24.09 -7.82 -1.60
C VAL A 346 23.97 -8.08 -3.10
N LEU A 347 25.06 -7.91 -3.88
CA LEU A 347 25.07 -8.24 -5.31
C LEU A 347 24.77 -9.73 -5.55
N LYS A 348 25.29 -10.63 -4.70
CA LYS A 348 25.03 -12.07 -4.79
C LYS A 348 23.62 -12.45 -4.32
N GLY A 349 22.89 -11.54 -3.70
CA GLY A 349 21.53 -11.80 -3.16
C GLY A 349 21.54 -12.56 -1.85
N ARG A 350 22.58 -12.34 -1.06
CA ARG A 350 22.78 -12.98 0.24
C ARG A 350 22.79 -11.97 1.35
#